data_0925e59afc22e881655b69f88f7bbe85
#
_entry.id   0925e59afc22e881655b69f88f7bbe85
#
_cell.length_a   1.000
_cell.length_b   1.000
_cell.length_c   1.000
_cell.angle_alpha   90.00
_cell.angle_beta   90.00
_cell.angle_gamma   90.00
#
_symmetry.space_group_name_H-M   'P 1'
#
loop_
_entity.id
_entity.type
_entity.pdbx_description
1 polymer ?
#
loop_
_entity_poly.entity_id
_entity_poly.type
_entity_poly.pdbx_seq_one_letter_code
_entity_poly.pdbx_strand_id
1 'polypeptide(L)'
;RDRIWMTPTGNWRFSILRMYWDDEKEPSVECPVGDFFCSAYNEYAQLSSLAVCVNPGSAFNCYWKMPFRKKARITLENINTAEEMRLYYQINYTLTEVPEDEAYFHAQFRRSNPTQGSLHTLIDGVKGKGQYVGTYLAWRVNDNCWWGEGEIKFYMDGDKEYPTICGTGTEDYFCGSYNFENQKTRQYQEFTTPYAGMHQVIRPDGLYRCLLYTSPSPRDA
;
A
#
# COMPACT_ATOMS: atom_id res chain seq x y z
N ARG A 1 21.19 4.64 3.96
CA ARG A 1 19.81 4.27 4.30
C ARG A 1 19.34 3.20 3.34
N ASP A 2 18.85 2.08 3.86
CA ASP A 2 18.35 0.98 3.04
C ASP A 2 17.10 1.43 2.30
N ARG A 3 17.01 1.07 1.01
CA ARG A 3 15.87 1.43 0.18
C ARG A 3 15.79 0.54 -1.06
N ILE A 4 14.60 0.44 -1.59
CA ILE A 4 14.36 0.00 -2.96
C ILE A 4 13.97 1.24 -3.76
N TRP A 5 14.72 1.53 -4.81
CA TRP A 5 14.36 2.50 -5.83
C TRP A 5 14.15 1.77 -7.14
N MET A 6 13.07 2.10 -7.86
CA MET A 6 12.86 1.57 -9.20
C MET A 6 11.99 2.50 -10.05
N THR A 7 12.15 2.38 -11.37
CA THR A 7 11.29 3.05 -12.35
C THR A 7 11.00 2.06 -13.49
N PRO A 8 9.92 1.27 -13.38
CA PRO A 8 9.46 0.40 -14.45
C PRO A 8 8.70 1.20 -15.50
N THR A 9 8.93 0.88 -16.77
CA THR A 9 8.09 1.35 -17.89
C THR A 9 6.90 0.40 -18.08
N GLY A 10 5.99 0.75 -19.00
CA GLY A 10 4.83 -0.08 -19.31
C GLY A 10 3.70 0.02 -18.29
N ASN A 11 2.90 -0.99 -18.22
CA ASN A 11 1.72 -1.01 -17.35
C ASN A 11 2.04 -1.63 -15.99
N TRP A 12 2.05 -0.82 -14.94
CA TRP A 12 2.41 -1.23 -13.58
C TRP A 12 1.41 -2.21 -12.96
N ARG A 13 0.17 -2.27 -13.46
CA ARG A 13 -0.84 -3.24 -13.01
C ARG A 13 -0.57 -4.64 -13.55
N PHE A 14 0.11 -4.74 -14.70
CA PHE A 14 0.52 -6.01 -15.30
C PHE A 14 1.96 -6.39 -15.00
N SER A 15 2.61 -5.66 -14.11
CA SER A 15 3.97 -5.96 -13.64
C SER A 15 3.91 -6.45 -12.20
N ILE A 16 4.12 -7.74 -11.99
CA ILE A 16 3.94 -8.38 -10.69
C ILE A 16 5.26 -8.40 -9.94
N LEU A 17 5.29 -7.71 -8.80
CA LEU A 17 6.41 -7.72 -7.87
C LEU A 17 6.24 -8.86 -6.87
N ARG A 18 7.30 -9.68 -6.72
CA ARG A 18 7.36 -10.71 -5.68
C ARG A 18 8.64 -10.58 -4.86
N MET A 19 8.53 -10.82 -3.56
CA MET A 19 9.68 -10.85 -2.65
C MET A 19 9.64 -12.12 -1.82
N TYR A 20 10.82 -12.73 -1.68
CA TYR A 20 11.01 -13.99 -0.96
C TYR A 20 12.16 -13.81 0.02
N TRP A 21 11.97 -14.27 1.24
CA TRP A 21 12.97 -14.21 2.28
C TRP A 21 13.53 -15.61 2.54
N ASP A 22 14.84 -15.65 2.67
CA ASP A 22 15.61 -16.86 2.94
C ASP A 22 15.28 -18.02 1.95
N ASP A 23 14.75 -19.12 2.41
CA ASP A 23 14.47 -20.31 1.58
C ASP A 23 12.98 -20.50 1.28
N GLU A 24 12.18 -19.45 1.44
CA GLU A 24 10.75 -19.49 1.14
C GLU A 24 10.49 -19.85 -0.32
N LYS A 25 9.51 -20.74 -0.52
CA LYS A 25 9.04 -21.14 -1.86
C LYS A 25 7.94 -20.20 -2.34
N GLU A 26 7.02 -19.84 -1.45
CA GLU A 26 5.95 -18.90 -1.70
C GLU A 26 6.41 -17.47 -1.40
N PRO A 27 5.96 -16.48 -2.15
CA PRO A 27 6.35 -15.09 -1.91
C PRO A 27 5.71 -14.52 -0.63
N SER A 28 6.50 -13.85 0.18
CA SER A 28 6.01 -13.03 1.30
C SER A 28 5.34 -11.74 0.82
N VAL A 29 5.67 -11.28 -0.38
CA VAL A 29 5.02 -10.16 -1.07
C VAL A 29 4.70 -10.60 -2.48
N GLU A 30 3.44 -10.46 -2.88
CA GLU A 30 3.00 -10.63 -4.27
C GLU A 30 1.91 -9.61 -4.57
N CYS A 31 2.20 -8.66 -5.45
CA CYS A 31 1.25 -7.64 -5.86
C CYS A 31 1.69 -6.94 -7.15
N PRO A 32 0.79 -6.24 -7.85
CA PRO A 32 1.20 -5.32 -8.90
C PRO A 32 2.20 -4.29 -8.38
N VAL A 33 3.23 -4.00 -9.15
CA VAL A 33 4.29 -3.07 -8.72
C VAL A 33 3.75 -1.67 -8.44
N GLY A 34 2.77 -1.21 -9.23
CA GLY A 34 2.12 0.07 -8.99
C GLY A 34 1.42 0.10 -7.64
N ASP A 35 0.70 -0.96 -7.28
CA ASP A 35 0.00 -1.04 -6.00
C ASP A 35 0.98 -1.07 -4.82
N PHE A 36 2.12 -1.75 -4.94
CA PHE A 36 3.15 -1.75 -3.90
C PHE A 36 3.71 -0.35 -3.63
N PHE A 37 3.83 0.46 -4.66
CA PHE A 37 4.28 1.85 -4.56
C PHE A 37 3.15 2.87 -4.56
N CYS A 38 1.92 2.45 -4.22
CA CYS A 38 0.75 3.33 -4.09
C CYS A 38 0.35 4.06 -5.38
N SER A 39 0.53 3.42 -6.54
CA SER A 39 0.26 3.97 -7.88
C SER A 39 -0.57 2.99 -8.72
N ALA A 40 -1.75 2.57 -8.21
CA ALA A 40 -2.56 1.50 -8.79
C ALA A 40 -3.18 1.84 -10.14
N TYR A 41 -3.36 3.11 -10.48
CA TYR A 41 -4.04 3.51 -11.71
C TYR A 41 -3.11 3.70 -12.92
N ASN A 42 -1.84 3.29 -12.81
CA ASN A 42 -0.84 3.43 -13.87
C ASN A 42 -0.63 4.88 -14.34
N GLU A 43 -0.83 5.81 -13.43
CA GLU A 43 -0.69 7.24 -13.64
C GLU A 43 0.16 7.84 -12.52
N TYR A 44 1.02 8.78 -12.87
CA TYR A 44 1.87 9.44 -11.90
C TYR A 44 1.06 10.29 -10.93
N ALA A 45 1.31 10.10 -9.66
CA ALA A 45 0.94 11.03 -8.61
C ALA A 45 2.06 11.13 -7.59
N GLN A 46 2.38 12.33 -7.17
CA GLN A 46 3.42 12.53 -6.17
C GLN A 46 2.95 12.02 -4.81
N LEU A 47 3.77 11.17 -4.21
CA LEU A 47 3.58 10.69 -2.85
C LEU A 47 4.83 10.99 -2.02
N SER A 48 4.63 11.51 -0.82
CA SER A 48 5.71 11.75 0.12
C SER A 48 5.33 11.23 1.50
N SER A 49 5.82 10.05 1.84
CA SER A 49 5.68 9.46 3.17
C SER A 49 7.01 8.88 3.67
N LEU A 50 7.04 8.46 4.92
CA LEU A 50 8.24 7.81 5.49
C LEU A 50 8.51 6.42 4.91
N ALA A 51 7.46 5.73 4.48
CA ALA A 51 7.54 4.35 4.00
C ALA A 51 7.69 4.26 2.47
N VAL A 52 6.92 5.07 1.74
CA VAL A 52 6.86 5.05 0.28
C VAL A 52 6.89 6.48 -0.25
N CYS A 53 7.71 6.72 -1.26
CA CYS A 53 7.72 7.97 -1.98
C CYS A 53 7.65 7.71 -3.49
N VAL A 54 6.86 8.51 -4.19
CA VAL A 54 6.79 8.53 -5.65
C VAL A 54 7.18 9.93 -6.11
N ASN A 55 8.33 10.02 -6.75
CA ASN A 55 8.91 11.28 -7.20
C ASN A 55 8.65 11.51 -8.71
N PRO A 56 8.84 12.73 -9.23
CA PRO A 56 8.68 13.04 -10.64
C PRO A 56 9.37 12.03 -11.55
N GLY A 57 8.72 11.70 -12.68
CA GLY A 57 9.17 10.66 -13.59
C GLY A 57 8.84 9.24 -13.12
N SER A 58 7.89 9.08 -12.19
CA SER A 58 7.47 7.80 -11.62
C SER A 58 8.61 7.03 -10.96
N ALA A 59 9.47 7.75 -10.26
CA ALA A 59 10.54 7.17 -9.48
C ALA A 59 9.98 6.63 -8.15
N PHE A 60 9.77 5.33 -8.12
CA PHE A 60 9.24 4.60 -6.97
C PHE A 60 10.33 4.38 -5.93
N ASN A 61 10.02 4.68 -4.66
CA ASN A 61 10.93 4.48 -3.55
C ASN A 61 10.19 3.80 -2.39
N CYS A 62 10.85 2.84 -1.76
CA CYS A 62 10.35 2.14 -0.59
C CYS A 62 11.43 2.10 0.48
N TYR A 63 11.05 2.39 1.72
CA TYR A 63 11.91 2.44 2.89
C TYR A 63 11.46 1.48 4.00
N TRP A 64 10.53 0.58 3.70
CA TRP A 64 10.13 -0.48 4.63
C TRP A 64 11.34 -1.30 5.06
N LYS A 65 11.44 -1.59 6.34
CA LYS A 65 12.45 -2.52 6.85
C LYS A 65 12.10 -3.93 6.39
N MET A 66 13.04 -4.59 5.73
CA MET A 66 12.87 -5.91 5.14
C MET A 66 14.02 -6.81 5.56
N PRO A 67 14.01 -7.31 6.81
CA PRO A 67 15.08 -8.17 7.31
C PRO A 67 15.05 -9.54 6.63
N PHE A 68 16.23 -10.10 6.41
CA PHE A 68 16.42 -11.49 5.96
C PHE A 68 17.68 -12.05 6.61
N ARG A 69 17.75 -13.37 6.84
CA ARG A 69 18.84 -13.98 7.59
C ARG A 69 19.85 -14.68 6.70
N LYS A 70 19.45 -15.14 5.52
CA LYS A 70 20.31 -15.85 4.58
C LYS A 70 20.38 -15.16 3.24
N LYS A 71 19.24 -14.93 2.60
CA LYS A 71 19.12 -14.32 1.28
C LYS A 71 17.79 -13.62 1.08
N ALA A 72 17.76 -12.64 0.20
CA ALA A 72 16.55 -12.04 -0.34
C ALA A 72 16.48 -12.28 -1.84
N ARG A 73 15.30 -12.58 -2.36
CA ARG A 73 15.03 -12.69 -3.79
C ARG A 73 13.85 -11.80 -4.13
N ILE A 74 14.07 -10.87 -5.06
CA ILE A 74 13.04 -9.97 -5.58
C ILE A 74 12.91 -10.23 -7.07
N THR A 75 11.68 -10.42 -7.54
CA THR A 75 11.38 -10.63 -8.95
C THR A 75 10.33 -9.65 -9.42
N LEU A 76 10.41 -9.27 -10.68
CA LEU A 76 9.38 -8.51 -11.37
C LEU A 76 9.03 -9.24 -12.66
N GLU A 77 7.76 -9.62 -12.80
CA GLU A 77 7.23 -10.33 -13.95
C GLU A 77 6.28 -9.41 -14.72
N ASN A 78 6.51 -9.26 -16.02
CA ASN A 78 5.56 -8.61 -16.90
C ASN A 78 4.57 -9.66 -17.45
N ILE A 79 3.33 -9.61 -17.03
CA ILE A 79 2.25 -10.49 -17.52
C ILE A 79 1.51 -9.89 -18.74
N ASN A 80 1.89 -8.69 -19.19
CA ASN A 80 1.36 -8.09 -20.40
C ASN A 80 2.13 -8.63 -21.62
N THR A 81 1.49 -9.43 -22.42
CA THR A 81 2.09 -10.02 -23.63
C THR A 81 2.14 -9.06 -24.81
N ALA A 82 1.47 -7.92 -24.73
CA ALA A 82 1.38 -6.94 -25.82
C ALA A 82 2.42 -5.82 -25.74
N GLU A 83 3.04 -5.62 -24.57
CA GLU A 83 3.97 -4.52 -24.33
C GLU A 83 5.19 -4.97 -23.57
N GLU A 84 6.34 -4.45 -23.96
CA GLU A 84 7.59 -4.64 -23.24
C GLU A 84 7.61 -3.78 -21.96
N MET A 85 8.23 -4.32 -20.92
CA MET A 85 8.58 -3.58 -19.72
C MET A 85 10.11 -3.46 -19.62
N ARG A 86 10.57 -2.26 -19.30
CA ARG A 86 11.97 -2.00 -18.92
C ARG A 86 12.02 -1.62 -17.46
N LEU A 87 12.94 -2.21 -16.74
CA LEU A 87 13.14 -1.93 -15.32
C LEU A 87 14.52 -1.31 -15.11
N TYR A 88 14.51 -0.12 -14.49
CA TYR A 88 15.71 0.45 -13.88
C TYR A 88 15.54 0.40 -12.37
N TYR A 89 16.54 -0.08 -11.63
CA TYR A 89 16.42 -0.24 -10.19
C TYR A 89 17.74 -0.09 -9.46
N GLN A 90 17.63 0.27 -8.19
CA GLN A 90 18.73 0.26 -7.23
C GLN A 90 18.19 -0.22 -5.89
N ILE A 91 18.86 -1.20 -5.29
CA ILE A 91 18.52 -1.72 -3.98
C ILE A 91 19.73 -1.52 -3.07
N ASN A 92 19.53 -0.74 -2.02
CA ASN A 92 20.53 -0.54 -0.97
C ASN A 92 20.17 -1.43 0.22
N TYR A 93 21.13 -2.17 0.72
CA TYR A 93 20.96 -3.03 1.88
C TYR A 93 22.22 -3.06 2.74
N THR A 94 22.07 -3.45 3.99
CA THR A 94 23.15 -3.57 4.95
C THR A 94 23.32 -5.04 5.34
N LEU A 95 24.55 -5.52 5.33
CA LEU A 95 24.88 -6.83 5.89
C LEU A 95 25.11 -6.68 7.39
N THR A 96 24.26 -7.28 8.18
CA THR A 96 24.30 -7.23 9.63
C THR A 96 23.67 -8.49 10.22
N GLU A 97 23.95 -8.76 11.48
CA GLU A 97 23.19 -9.76 12.22
C GLU A 97 21.75 -9.31 12.38
N VAL A 98 20.81 -10.21 12.09
CA VAL A 98 19.37 -9.97 12.25
C VAL A 98 18.91 -10.72 13.51
N PRO A 99 18.37 -10.03 14.53
CA PRO A 99 17.85 -10.67 15.72
C PRO A 99 16.83 -11.78 15.40
N GLU A 100 16.81 -12.82 16.24
CA GLU A 100 15.90 -13.96 16.02
C GLU A 100 14.41 -13.59 16.11
N ASP A 101 14.09 -12.57 16.90
CA ASP A 101 12.74 -12.04 17.09
C ASP A 101 12.34 -10.95 16.07
N GLU A 102 13.24 -10.58 15.16
CA GLU A 102 12.89 -9.62 14.11
C GLU A 102 11.98 -10.26 13.07
N ALA A 103 10.82 -9.64 12.84
CA ALA A 103 9.80 -10.15 11.91
C ALA A 103 10.16 -9.85 10.45
N TYR A 104 9.82 -10.78 9.56
CA TYR A 104 9.91 -10.56 8.11
C TYR A 104 8.82 -9.62 7.62
N PHE A 105 9.10 -8.93 6.52
CA PHE A 105 8.12 -8.08 5.85
C PHE A 105 7.20 -8.90 4.95
N HIS A 106 5.89 -8.72 5.11
CA HIS A 106 4.85 -9.34 4.29
C HIS A 106 3.91 -8.28 3.75
N ALA A 107 3.34 -8.53 2.57
CA ALA A 107 2.26 -7.72 2.02
C ALA A 107 1.24 -8.60 1.29
N GLN A 108 -0.04 -8.30 1.47
CA GLN A 108 -1.13 -8.96 0.77
C GLN A 108 -1.78 -7.97 -0.21
N PHE A 109 -2.08 -8.44 -1.41
CA PHE A 109 -2.86 -7.70 -2.39
C PHE A 109 -4.26 -8.30 -2.48
N ARG A 110 -5.28 -7.45 -2.43
CA ARG A 110 -6.67 -7.84 -2.59
C ARG A 110 -7.41 -6.88 -3.51
N ARG A 111 -8.35 -7.41 -4.28
CA ARG A 111 -9.17 -6.64 -5.21
C ARG A 111 -10.61 -7.12 -5.18
N SER A 112 -11.55 -6.18 -5.05
CA SER A 112 -12.98 -6.40 -5.23
C SER A 112 -13.51 -5.44 -6.29
N ASN A 113 -14.22 -5.94 -7.31
CA ASN A 113 -14.81 -5.09 -8.33
C ASN A 113 -15.98 -5.80 -9.03
N PRO A 114 -17.23 -5.38 -8.83
CA PRO A 114 -17.64 -4.50 -7.73
C PRO A 114 -17.44 -5.16 -6.37
N THR A 115 -17.47 -4.36 -5.30
CA THR A 115 -17.52 -4.91 -3.94
C THR A 115 -18.83 -5.66 -3.78
N GLN A 116 -18.74 -6.94 -3.44
CA GLN A 116 -19.90 -7.79 -3.18
C GLN A 116 -20.21 -7.81 -1.69
N GLY A 117 -21.45 -7.48 -1.34
CA GLY A 117 -21.83 -7.33 0.05
C GLY A 117 -21.28 -6.05 0.68
N SER A 118 -21.18 -6.05 2.00
CA SER A 118 -20.78 -4.89 2.79
C SER A 118 -19.31 -4.88 3.21
N LEU A 119 -18.53 -5.90 2.83
CA LEU A 119 -17.15 -6.07 3.31
C LEU A 119 -16.14 -6.09 2.16
N HIS A 120 -15.03 -5.38 2.38
CA HIS A 120 -13.80 -5.56 1.65
C HIS A 120 -12.68 -5.99 2.61
N THR A 121 -12.19 -7.20 2.44
CA THR A 121 -11.09 -7.70 3.27
C THR A 121 -9.78 -7.08 2.83
N LEU A 122 -9.11 -6.35 3.71
CA LEU A 122 -7.80 -5.77 3.46
C LEU A 122 -6.68 -6.78 3.69
N ILE A 123 -6.74 -7.48 4.81
CA ILE A 123 -5.77 -8.51 5.21
C ILE A 123 -6.48 -9.62 5.95
N ASP A 124 -6.06 -10.86 5.78
CA ASP A 124 -6.65 -12.01 6.44
C ASP A 124 -5.65 -13.16 6.58
N GLY A 125 -5.93 -14.05 7.53
CA GLY A 125 -5.18 -15.29 7.73
C GLY A 125 -3.78 -15.10 8.31
N VAL A 126 -3.43 -13.94 8.84
CA VAL A 126 -2.13 -13.71 9.48
C VAL A 126 -2.06 -14.48 10.80
N LYS A 127 -0.99 -15.25 10.99
CA LYS A 127 -0.73 -16.04 12.19
C LYS A 127 0.69 -15.77 12.70
N GLY A 128 0.81 -15.69 14.02
CA GLY A 128 2.08 -15.46 14.69
C GLY A 128 2.18 -14.06 15.27
N LYS A 129 3.33 -13.77 15.88
CA LYS A 129 3.64 -12.46 16.43
C LYS A 129 4.09 -11.52 15.32
N GLY A 130 3.48 -10.36 15.22
CA GLY A 130 3.82 -9.38 14.17
C GLY A 130 3.19 -8.03 14.45
N GLN A 131 3.33 -7.14 13.47
CA GLN A 131 2.77 -5.81 13.51
C GLN A 131 2.15 -5.45 12.15
N TYR A 132 0.98 -4.88 12.17
CA TYR A 132 0.39 -4.25 11.00
C TYR A 132 1.04 -2.88 10.77
N VAL A 133 1.60 -2.67 9.58
CA VAL A 133 2.40 -1.48 9.29
C VAL A 133 1.75 -0.49 8.32
N GLY A 134 0.62 -0.84 7.72
CA GLY A 134 -0.14 0.09 6.90
C GLY A 134 -1.01 -0.53 5.82
N THR A 135 -1.78 0.33 5.17
CA THR A 135 -2.66 -0.02 4.03
C THR A 135 -2.54 1.04 2.94
N TYR A 136 -2.47 0.60 1.71
CA TYR A 136 -2.77 1.40 0.53
C TYR A 136 -4.12 0.96 -0.04
N LEU A 137 -4.98 1.91 -0.34
CA LEU A 137 -6.30 1.67 -0.91
C LEU A 137 -6.49 2.47 -2.20
N ALA A 138 -6.69 1.77 -3.32
CA ALA A 138 -7.18 2.36 -4.55
C ALA A 138 -8.69 2.20 -4.60
N TRP A 139 -9.41 3.30 -4.50
CA TRP A 139 -10.86 3.32 -4.37
C TRP A 139 -11.51 3.94 -5.59
N ARG A 140 -12.43 3.20 -6.19
CA ARG A 140 -13.35 3.71 -7.19
C ARG A 140 -14.76 3.72 -6.61
N VAL A 141 -15.43 4.86 -6.66
CA VAL A 141 -16.86 4.98 -6.34
C VAL A 141 -17.69 4.98 -7.62
N ASN A 142 -18.98 4.65 -7.52
CA ASN A 142 -19.88 4.52 -8.67
C ASN A 142 -20.67 5.80 -8.95
N ASP A 143 -20.68 6.70 -7.99
CA ASP A 143 -21.35 8.00 -8.11
C ASP A 143 -20.58 9.09 -7.34
N ASN A 144 -21.02 10.33 -7.44
CA ASN A 144 -20.39 11.47 -6.80
C ASN A 144 -21.06 11.87 -5.47
N CYS A 145 -21.73 10.93 -4.81
CA CYS A 145 -22.29 11.12 -3.48
C CYS A 145 -21.24 11.00 -2.38
N TRP A 146 -21.68 11.09 -1.13
CA TRP A 146 -20.84 10.87 0.05
C TRP A 146 -20.25 9.45 0.02
N TRP A 147 -18.94 9.32 0.22
CA TRP A 147 -18.23 8.06 0.15
C TRP A 147 -17.34 7.76 1.37
N GLY A 148 -17.23 8.70 2.31
CA GLY A 148 -16.34 8.59 3.47
C GLY A 148 -16.81 7.58 4.52
N GLU A 149 -18.06 7.16 4.48
CA GLU A 149 -18.58 6.15 5.39
C GLU A 149 -17.96 4.77 5.12
N GLY A 150 -18.17 3.87 6.02
CA GLY A 150 -17.54 2.57 6.07
C GLY A 150 -16.51 2.53 7.19
N GLU A 151 -16.58 1.49 7.99
CA GLU A 151 -15.72 1.32 9.15
C GLU A 151 -14.55 0.41 8.81
N ILE A 152 -13.38 0.74 9.30
CA ILE A 152 -12.29 -0.23 9.31
C ILE A 152 -12.32 -1.00 10.65
N LYS A 153 -12.24 -2.32 10.57
CA LYS A 153 -12.30 -3.20 11.74
C LYS A 153 -11.08 -4.10 11.78
N PHE A 154 -10.45 -4.19 12.94
CA PHE A 154 -9.35 -5.10 13.21
C PHE A 154 -9.79 -6.16 14.22
N TYR A 155 -9.84 -7.39 13.74
CA TYR A 155 -10.06 -8.59 14.56
C TYR A 155 -8.71 -9.22 14.85
N MET A 156 -8.29 -9.21 16.10
CA MET A 156 -6.97 -9.65 16.54
C MET A 156 -7.08 -10.62 17.71
N ASP A 157 -6.07 -11.47 17.85
CA ASP A 157 -5.85 -12.33 19.02
C ASP A 157 -7.07 -13.18 19.45
N GLY A 158 -7.83 -13.65 18.47
CA GLY A 158 -8.97 -14.54 18.69
C GLY A 158 -10.33 -13.85 18.72
N ASP A 159 -10.41 -12.57 18.39
CA ASP A 159 -11.66 -11.85 18.21
C ASP A 159 -12.59 -12.56 17.23
N LYS A 160 -13.89 -12.59 17.55
CA LYS A 160 -14.91 -13.22 16.69
C LYS A 160 -16.11 -12.32 16.44
N GLU A 161 -16.75 -11.87 17.51
CA GLU A 161 -17.99 -11.09 17.44
C GLU A 161 -17.71 -9.59 17.37
N TYR A 162 -16.75 -9.13 18.16
CA TYR A 162 -16.37 -7.73 18.25
C TYR A 162 -14.90 -7.54 17.88
N PRO A 163 -14.57 -6.51 17.09
CA PRO A 163 -13.18 -6.21 16.76
C PRO A 163 -12.46 -5.53 17.94
N THR A 164 -11.17 -5.75 18.08
CA THR A 164 -10.33 -4.97 19.01
C THR A 164 -10.33 -3.49 18.67
N ILE A 165 -10.31 -3.14 17.37
CA ILE A 165 -10.37 -1.76 16.88
C ILE A 165 -11.52 -1.64 15.88
N CYS A 166 -12.36 -0.63 16.07
CA CYS A 166 -13.41 -0.24 15.15
C CYS A 166 -13.29 1.25 14.86
N GLY A 167 -13.05 1.59 13.58
CA GLY A 167 -13.04 2.96 13.12
C GLY A 167 -14.44 3.50 12.86
N THR A 168 -14.53 4.77 12.51
CA THR A 168 -15.80 5.51 12.31
C THR A 168 -16.07 5.84 10.85
N GLY A 169 -15.03 5.92 10.00
CA GLY A 169 -15.15 6.22 8.60
C GLY A 169 -13.90 5.86 7.82
N THR A 170 -14.04 5.74 6.51
CA THR A 170 -12.89 5.49 5.63
C THR A 170 -11.92 6.65 5.63
N GLU A 171 -12.43 7.90 5.49
CA GLU A 171 -11.58 9.08 5.52
C GLU A 171 -10.91 9.28 6.88
N ASP A 172 -11.58 8.93 7.98
CA ASP A 172 -11.03 9.02 9.33
C ASP A 172 -9.80 8.13 9.47
N TYR A 173 -9.90 6.88 8.98
CA TYR A 173 -8.78 5.96 9.00
C TYR A 173 -7.58 6.47 8.21
N PHE A 174 -7.80 7.14 7.09
CA PHE A 174 -6.75 7.74 6.28
C PHE A 174 -6.40 9.17 6.70
N CYS A 175 -6.74 9.55 7.94
CA CYS A 175 -6.41 10.83 8.56
C CYS A 175 -7.01 12.06 7.86
N GLY A 176 -8.17 11.88 7.25
CA GLY A 176 -8.94 12.95 6.65
C GLY A 176 -10.24 13.23 7.40
N SER A 177 -11.05 14.08 6.84
CA SER A 177 -12.40 14.39 7.28
C SER A 177 -13.21 14.97 6.12
N TYR A 178 -14.54 14.88 6.23
CA TYR A 178 -15.46 15.48 5.24
C TYR A 178 -15.09 15.13 3.79
N ASN A 179 -14.85 13.83 3.51
CA ASN A 179 -14.46 13.33 2.18
C ASN A 179 -13.14 13.91 1.63
N PHE A 180 -12.26 14.46 2.45
CA PHE A 180 -11.08 15.22 1.99
C PHE A 180 -11.46 16.42 1.09
N GLU A 181 -12.64 16.95 1.28
CA GLU A 181 -13.18 18.04 0.49
C GLU A 181 -12.79 19.40 1.08
N ASN A 182 -12.28 20.27 0.23
CA ASN A 182 -12.14 21.67 0.59
C ASN A 182 -13.53 22.31 0.71
N GLN A 183 -13.93 22.68 1.89
CA GLN A 183 -15.28 23.18 2.20
C GLN A 183 -15.65 24.48 1.49
N LYS A 184 -14.66 25.25 1.01
CA LYS A 184 -14.86 26.48 0.26
C LYS A 184 -15.02 26.24 -1.24
N THR A 185 -14.17 25.40 -1.81
CA THR A 185 -14.15 25.15 -3.26
C THR A 185 -15.03 23.96 -3.65
N ARG A 186 -15.46 23.15 -2.68
CA ARG A 186 -16.23 21.91 -2.89
C ARG A 186 -15.53 20.91 -3.80
N GLN A 187 -14.19 20.89 -3.73
CA GLN A 187 -13.38 19.97 -4.50
C GLN A 187 -12.53 19.12 -3.58
N TYR A 188 -12.32 17.86 -3.97
CA TYR A 188 -11.39 16.97 -3.27
C TYR A 188 -9.97 17.50 -3.36
N GLN A 189 -9.25 17.42 -2.26
CA GLN A 189 -7.91 17.99 -2.13
C GLN A 189 -6.89 16.89 -1.88
N GLU A 190 -5.95 16.75 -2.81
CA GLU A 190 -4.81 15.87 -2.64
C GLU A 190 -3.87 16.38 -1.56
N PHE A 191 -3.34 15.46 -0.77
CA PHE A 191 -2.35 15.77 0.26
C PHE A 191 -1.50 14.54 0.57
N THR A 192 -0.31 14.78 1.10
CA THR A 192 0.58 13.76 1.64
C THR A 192 1.19 14.24 2.95
N THR A 193 1.33 13.32 3.90
CA THR A 193 2.01 13.52 5.18
C THR A 193 2.97 12.36 5.42
N PRO A 194 3.82 12.40 6.45
CA PRO A 194 4.68 11.28 6.77
C PRO A 194 3.98 9.93 6.96
N TYR A 195 2.73 9.93 7.42
CA TYR A 195 2.01 8.72 7.80
C TYR A 195 0.75 8.43 7.00
N ALA A 196 0.17 9.41 6.34
CA ALA A 196 -1.09 9.25 5.63
C ALA A 196 -1.24 10.23 4.47
N GLY A 197 -2.17 9.95 3.56
CA GLY A 197 -2.51 10.88 2.50
C GLY A 197 -3.58 10.35 1.56
N MET A 198 -4.21 11.27 0.86
CA MET A 198 -4.92 11.02 -0.38
C MET A 198 -4.14 11.73 -1.49
N HIS A 199 -3.22 11.02 -2.11
CA HIS A 199 -2.22 11.62 -3.00
C HIS A 199 -2.64 11.64 -4.47
N GLN A 200 -3.76 11.03 -4.82
CA GLN A 200 -4.25 11.02 -6.19
C GLN A 200 -5.78 11.06 -6.22
N VAL A 201 -6.30 12.01 -6.96
CA VAL A 201 -7.72 12.13 -7.30
C VAL A 201 -7.84 12.24 -8.82
N ILE A 202 -8.32 11.18 -9.47
CA ILE A 202 -8.43 11.16 -10.93
C ILE A 202 -9.72 11.86 -11.35
N ARG A 203 -9.55 12.84 -12.19
CA ARG A 203 -10.58 13.73 -12.70
C ARG A 203 -11.12 13.24 -14.05
N PRO A 204 -12.26 13.80 -14.54
CA PRO A 204 -12.90 15.03 -14.09
C PRO A 204 -13.84 14.89 -12.89
N ASP A 205 -14.33 13.73 -12.59
CA ASP A 205 -15.41 13.51 -11.61
C ASP A 205 -14.92 13.18 -10.19
N GLY A 206 -13.62 12.89 -10.03
CA GLY A 206 -13.05 12.49 -8.74
C GLY A 206 -13.53 11.13 -8.24
N LEU A 207 -14.01 10.26 -9.12
CA LEU A 207 -14.51 8.93 -8.75
C LEU A 207 -13.39 7.93 -8.43
N TYR A 208 -12.13 8.25 -8.74
CA TYR A 208 -10.96 7.41 -8.47
C TYR A 208 -10.05 8.11 -7.47
N ARG A 209 -9.67 7.42 -6.42
CA ARG A 209 -8.85 7.95 -5.32
C ARG A 209 -7.79 6.95 -4.88
N CYS A 210 -6.67 7.47 -4.47
CA CYS A 210 -5.60 6.69 -3.85
C CYS A 210 -5.32 7.22 -2.45
N LEU A 211 -5.40 6.35 -1.46
CA LEU A 211 -5.24 6.66 -0.06
C LEU A 211 -4.12 5.80 0.52
N LEU A 212 -3.30 6.40 1.37
CA LEU A 212 -2.25 5.73 2.09
C LEU A 212 -2.39 5.99 3.59
N TYR A 213 -2.23 4.93 4.37
CA TYR A 213 -1.99 4.99 5.81
C TYR A 213 -0.80 4.11 6.17
N THR A 214 0.11 4.62 6.97
CA THR A 214 1.22 3.87 7.53
C THR A 214 1.22 3.99 9.04
N SER A 215 1.31 2.86 9.72
CA SER A 215 1.41 2.85 11.18
C SER A 215 2.79 3.33 11.62
N PRO A 216 2.90 4.16 12.66
CA PRO A 216 4.18 4.47 13.28
C PRO A 216 4.84 3.18 13.79
N SER A 217 6.17 3.17 13.78
CA SER A 217 6.94 2.03 14.32
C SER A 217 6.65 1.84 15.81
N PRO A 218 6.53 0.60 16.33
CA PRO A 218 6.35 0.36 17.76
C PRO A 218 7.55 0.79 18.61
N ARG A 219 8.67 1.15 17.99
CA ARG A 219 9.81 1.76 18.72
C ARG A 219 9.57 3.21 19.09
N ASP A 220 8.52 3.82 18.55
CA ASP A 220 8.13 5.21 18.77
C ASP A 220 6.92 5.33 19.71
N ALA A 221 6.46 4.21 20.26
CA ALA A 221 5.34 4.12 21.21
C ALA A 221 5.82 3.79 22.62
#